data_da7a99ee0ed385dcda9f8a6162ae3b71
#
_entry.id   da7a99ee0ed385dcda9f8a6162ae3b71
#
_cell.length_a   1.000
_cell.length_b   1.000
_cell.length_c   1.000
_cell.angle_alpha   90.00
_cell.angle_beta   90.00
_cell.angle_gamma   90.00
#
_symmetry.space_group_name_H-M   'P 1'
#
loop_
_entity.id
_entity.type
_entity.pdbx_description
1 polymer ?
#
loop_
_entity_poly.entity_id
_entity_poly.type
_entity_poly.pdbx_seq_one_letter_code
_entity_poly.pdbx_strand_id
1 'polypeptide(L)'
;MDFQYSAEQDALRASLRGFLHSGDGQENRLWRRLCYELELPGLHVPPEYGGVGATLVETAIAFEEFGRVLSPVPFAATMFAIEAILRTGDEEQCKTLLAGLLSGEQIGTLAWCGGDFSTTNVRAERRDGRTVLTGHCTPVLHGHVADVFVVPAAADGAVRLHVVAAAAAGVTVTPLNSFDATRPVAALQLLQTPAEVLAAGSADDIERVLDAARVLLAAEMLGGAEACLDMAVEYARSRRQFDRPIGSFQAVKHACADMLIEVDATRATVMYAAMNAVDDRELAVTAPLAKAQAADTFALCAGSAIQVHGGIAFTWEHDLHRYFRRAKSAEAMFGSSAQHRALLADRVGL
;
A
#
# COMPACT_ATOMS: atom_id res chain seq x y z
N MET A 1 2.95 4.95 -25.85
CA MET A 1 3.56 4.66 -24.54
C MET A 1 4.28 3.34 -24.66
N ASP A 2 5.51 3.27 -24.19
CA ASP A 2 6.23 2.02 -24.08
C ASP A 2 5.94 1.46 -22.67
N PHE A 3 5.39 0.24 -22.59
CA PHE A 3 5.08 -0.45 -21.34
C PHE A 3 6.23 -1.36 -20.89
N GLN A 4 7.44 -1.10 -21.35
CA GLN A 4 8.63 -1.79 -20.90
C GLN A 4 9.34 -0.96 -19.82
N TYR A 5 9.85 -1.63 -18.81
CA TYR A 5 10.68 -0.99 -17.80
C TYR A 5 12.02 -0.56 -18.41
N SER A 6 12.56 0.57 -17.95
CA SER A 6 13.91 0.98 -18.30
C SER A 6 14.96 0.07 -17.65
N ALA A 7 16.20 0.13 -18.15
CA ALA A 7 17.29 -0.64 -17.56
C ALA A 7 17.55 -0.26 -16.08
N GLU A 8 17.34 1.02 -15.72
CA GLU A 8 17.44 1.48 -14.34
C GLU A 8 16.32 0.92 -13.48
N GLN A 9 15.09 0.86 -13.99
CA GLN A 9 13.92 0.29 -13.29
C GLN A 9 14.09 -1.22 -13.07
N ASP A 10 14.62 -1.93 -14.06
CA ASP A 10 14.97 -3.36 -13.92
C ASP A 10 16.10 -3.58 -12.90
N ALA A 11 17.11 -2.70 -12.87
CA ALA A 11 18.18 -2.75 -11.88
C ALA A 11 17.66 -2.47 -10.46
N LEU A 12 16.75 -1.51 -10.28
CA LEU A 12 16.07 -1.24 -9.01
C LEU A 12 15.31 -2.47 -8.54
N ARG A 13 14.50 -3.09 -9.42
CA ARG A 13 13.76 -4.33 -9.13
C ARG A 13 14.69 -5.46 -8.67
N ALA A 14 15.78 -5.69 -9.41
CA ALA A 14 16.75 -6.75 -9.08
C ALA A 14 17.43 -6.49 -7.72
N SER A 15 17.81 -5.25 -7.46
CA SER A 15 18.42 -4.82 -6.20
C SER A 15 17.49 -5.04 -5.02
N LEU A 16 16.21 -4.58 -5.11
CA LEU A 16 15.18 -4.78 -4.08
C LEU A 16 14.91 -6.25 -3.83
N ARG A 17 14.80 -7.05 -4.88
CA ARG A 17 14.58 -8.50 -4.78
C ARG A 17 15.71 -9.18 -4.03
N GLY A 18 16.96 -8.86 -4.38
CA GLY A 18 18.14 -9.36 -3.66
C GLY A 18 18.15 -8.95 -2.19
N PHE A 19 17.79 -7.71 -1.92
CA PHE A 19 17.76 -7.14 -0.57
C PHE A 19 16.69 -7.80 0.33
N LEU A 20 15.49 -7.99 -0.20
CA LEU A 20 14.37 -8.60 0.52
C LEU A 20 14.59 -10.10 0.80
N HIS A 21 15.33 -10.81 -0.07
CA HIS A 21 15.67 -12.21 0.14
C HIS A 21 16.83 -12.43 1.13
N SER A 22 17.69 -11.42 1.33
CA SER A 22 18.83 -11.50 2.26
C SER A 22 18.45 -11.32 3.73
N GLY A 23 17.16 -11.33 4.08
CA GLY A 23 16.59 -10.93 5.34
C GLY A 23 17.23 -11.53 6.60
N ASP A 24 17.77 -10.67 7.44
CA ASP A 24 18.35 -10.98 8.76
C ASP A 24 17.29 -11.23 9.86
N GLY A 25 16.02 -11.44 9.51
CA GLY A 25 14.93 -11.78 10.45
C GLY A 25 14.51 -10.68 11.45
N GLN A 26 15.11 -9.49 11.39
CA GLN A 26 14.76 -8.35 12.25
C GLN A 26 14.16 -7.21 11.41
N GLU A 27 12.83 -7.03 11.49
CA GLU A 27 12.06 -6.04 10.74
C GLU A 27 12.63 -4.60 10.85
N ASN A 28 12.96 -4.17 12.06
CA ASN A 28 13.50 -2.83 12.31
C ASN A 28 14.88 -2.62 11.66
N ARG A 29 15.72 -3.67 11.60
CA ARG A 29 17.03 -3.60 10.94
C ARG A 29 16.86 -3.54 9.43
N LEU A 30 15.97 -4.36 8.89
CA LEU A 30 15.65 -4.35 7.46
C LEU A 30 15.10 -2.98 7.05
N TRP A 31 14.15 -2.42 7.82
CA TRP A 31 13.58 -1.10 7.56
C TRP A 31 14.65 0.00 7.47
N ARG A 32 15.51 0.10 8.49
CA ARG A 32 16.60 1.09 8.51
C ARG A 32 17.57 0.93 7.35
N ARG A 33 17.90 -0.30 6.97
CA ARG A 33 18.78 -0.58 5.83
C ARG A 33 18.13 -0.14 4.52
N LEU A 34 16.85 -0.42 4.31
CA LEU A 34 16.09 0.00 3.14
C LEU A 34 16.06 1.54 3.01
N CYS A 35 15.90 2.24 4.14
CA CYS A 35 15.93 3.70 4.14
C CYS A 35 17.33 4.25 3.85
N TYR A 36 18.37 3.71 4.51
CA TYR A 36 19.73 4.25 4.44
C TYR A 36 20.49 3.83 3.17
N GLU A 37 20.37 2.56 2.74
CA GLU A 37 21.16 2.02 1.63
C GLU A 37 20.46 2.23 0.27
N LEU A 38 19.12 2.28 0.24
CA LEU A 38 18.32 2.39 -0.99
C LEU A 38 17.49 3.68 -1.07
N GLU A 39 17.53 4.55 -0.04
CA GLU A 39 16.76 5.80 0.04
C GLU A 39 15.26 5.58 -0.32
N LEU A 40 14.76 4.39 0.03
CA LEU A 40 13.52 3.84 -0.49
C LEU A 40 12.28 4.72 -0.23
N PRO A 41 12.08 5.33 0.97
CA PRO A 41 10.94 6.21 1.19
C PRO A 41 11.00 7.52 0.38
N GLY A 42 12.19 7.88 -0.12
CA GLY A 42 12.41 9.10 -0.89
C GLY A 42 12.28 8.96 -2.41
N LEU A 43 11.96 7.79 -2.94
CA LEU A 43 12.02 7.54 -4.40
C LEU A 43 11.31 8.62 -5.21
N HIS A 44 10.01 8.87 -5.00
CA HIS A 44 9.24 9.88 -5.75
C HIS A 44 9.14 11.24 -5.05
N VAL A 45 9.82 11.41 -3.92
CA VAL A 45 9.86 12.69 -3.20
C VAL A 45 10.80 13.65 -3.93
N PRO A 46 10.38 14.90 -4.16
CA PRO A 46 11.21 15.91 -4.81
C PRO A 46 12.53 16.18 -4.07
N PRO A 47 13.64 16.46 -4.81
CA PRO A 47 14.95 16.71 -4.21
C PRO A 47 14.99 17.90 -3.23
N GLU A 48 14.15 18.92 -3.41
CA GLU A 48 14.02 20.07 -2.51
C GLU A 48 13.51 19.66 -1.11
N TYR A 49 12.92 18.49 -0.98
CA TYR A 49 12.47 17.90 0.30
C TYR A 49 13.35 16.73 0.75
N GLY A 50 14.49 16.52 0.10
CA GLY A 50 15.45 15.47 0.45
C GLY A 50 15.19 14.10 -0.18
N GLY A 51 14.36 14.04 -1.20
CA GLY A 51 14.08 12.80 -1.94
C GLY A 51 14.96 12.60 -3.17
N VAL A 52 14.73 11.48 -3.87
CA VAL A 52 15.47 11.10 -5.09
C VAL A 52 14.93 11.82 -6.33
N GLY A 53 13.65 12.19 -6.33
CA GLY A 53 13.00 12.86 -7.47
C GLY A 53 12.68 11.93 -8.63
N ALA A 54 12.56 10.62 -8.39
CA ALA A 54 12.05 9.67 -9.36
C ALA A 54 10.52 9.84 -9.55
N THR A 55 9.88 8.91 -10.24
CA THR A 55 8.43 8.95 -10.46
C THR A 55 7.69 7.97 -9.56
N LEU A 56 6.36 7.97 -9.61
CA LEU A 56 5.56 6.97 -8.90
C LEU A 56 5.79 5.55 -9.45
N VAL A 57 6.34 5.41 -10.67
CA VAL A 57 6.66 4.09 -11.27
C VAL A 57 7.72 3.37 -10.45
N GLU A 58 8.80 4.03 -10.04
CA GLU A 58 9.86 3.43 -9.23
C GLU A 58 9.34 3.02 -7.85
N THR A 59 8.48 3.83 -7.26
CA THR A 59 7.83 3.49 -6.00
C THR A 59 6.86 2.31 -6.16
N ALA A 60 6.12 2.23 -7.27
CA ALA A 60 5.25 1.09 -7.58
C ALA A 60 6.06 -0.20 -7.76
N ILE A 61 7.24 -0.16 -8.40
CA ILE A 61 8.17 -1.30 -8.50
C ILE A 61 8.56 -1.78 -7.10
N ALA A 62 8.85 -0.86 -6.18
CA ALA A 62 9.16 -1.23 -4.81
C ALA A 62 7.96 -1.92 -4.14
N PHE A 63 6.76 -1.38 -4.25
CA PHE A 63 5.54 -2.00 -3.72
C PHE A 63 5.30 -3.39 -4.28
N GLU A 64 5.54 -3.62 -5.57
CA GLU A 64 5.43 -4.93 -6.22
C GLU A 64 6.38 -5.95 -5.57
N GLU A 65 7.67 -5.60 -5.37
CA GLU A 65 8.64 -6.50 -4.74
C GLU A 65 8.32 -6.76 -3.25
N PHE A 66 7.79 -5.77 -2.52
CA PHE A 66 7.30 -5.99 -1.15
C PHE A 66 6.07 -6.90 -1.10
N GLY A 67 5.18 -6.80 -2.08
CA GLY A 67 4.02 -7.68 -2.24
C GLY A 67 4.42 -9.12 -2.51
N ARG A 68 5.46 -9.35 -3.31
CA ARG A 68 5.98 -10.69 -3.63
C ARG A 68 6.40 -11.48 -2.41
N VAL A 69 6.97 -10.82 -1.40
CA VAL A 69 7.51 -11.48 -0.18
C VAL A 69 6.63 -11.25 1.05
N LEU A 70 5.49 -10.57 0.91
CA LEU A 70 4.62 -10.18 2.02
C LEU A 70 5.40 -9.52 3.16
N SER A 71 6.33 -8.62 2.83
CA SER A 71 7.22 -8.00 3.81
C SER A 71 6.43 -7.30 4.92
N PRO A 72 6.76 -7.51 6.20
CA PRO A 72 6.05 -6.91 7.32
C PRO A 72 6.54 -5.49 7.69
N VAL A 73 7.58 -4.97 7.02
CA VAL A 73 8.12 -3.63 7.32
C VAL A 73 7.09 -2.53 7.06
N PRO A 74 7.18 -1.37 7.76
CA PRO A 74 6.17 -0.32 7.69
C PRO A 74 6.24 0.55 6.40
N PHE A 75 6.75 -0.01 5.29
CA PHE A 75 6.95 0.70 4.04
C PHE A 75 5.66 1.33 3.52
N ALA A 76 4.61 0.53 3.31
CA ALA A 76 3.34 1.04 2.78
C ALA A 76 2.71 2.12 3.70
N ALA A 77 2.76 1.92 5.03
CA ALA A 77 2.25 2.89 5.99
C ALA A 77 2.96 4.23 5.87
N THR A 78 4.30 4.20 5.82
CA THR A 78 5.14 5.40 5.72
C THR A 78 4.96 6.09 4.37
N MET A 79 4.87 5.34 3.26
CA MET A 79 4.64 5.93 1.94
C MET A 79 3.29 6.64 1.82
N PHE A 80 2.21 6.08 2.42
CA PHE A 80 0.91 6.76 2.42
C PHE A 80 0.92 8.03 3.27
N ALA A 81 1.68 8.08 4.35
CA ALA A 81 1.88 9.30 5.13
C ALA A 81 2.71 10.34 4.37
N ILE A 82 3.79 9.93 3.70
CA ILE A 82 4.63 10.79 2.84
C ILE A 82 3.78 11.42 1.73
N GLU A 83 3.00 10.62 1.01
CA GLU A 83 2.12 11.11 -0.06
C GLU A 83 1.09 12.12 0.46
N ALA A 84 0.51 11.87 1.64
CA ALA A 84 -0.41 12.80 2.27
C ALA A 84 0.27 14.14 2.61
N ILE A 85 1.48 14.12 3.16
CA ILE A 85 2.25 15.33 3.49
C ILE A 85 2.65 16.08 2.23
N LEU A 86 3.14 15.39 1.19
CA LEU A 86 3.54 16.00 -0.07
C LEU A 86 2.41 16.74 -0.77
N ARG A 87 1.19 16.19 -0.75
CA ARG A 87 0.04 16.78 -1.46
C ARG A 87 -0.69 17.83 -0.66
N THR A 88 -0.62 17.79 0.66
CA THR A 88 -1.47 18.66 1.49
C THR A 88 -0.69 19.52 2.51
N GLY A 89 0.60 19.31 2.66
CA GLY A 89 1.50 20.17 3.42
C GLY A 89 1.99 21.38 2.62
N ASP A 90 2.28 22.46 3.30
CA ASP A 90 3.02 23.56 2.69
C ASP A 90 4.54 23.25 2.60
N GLU A 91 5.30 24.12 1.97
CA GLU A 91 6.74 23.92 1.73
C GLU A 91 7.54 23.71 3.04
N GLU A 92 7.23 24.44 4.10
CA GLU A 92 7.89 24.32 5.39
C GLU A 92 7.54 23.01 6.09
N GLN A 93 6.26 22.64 6.04
CA GLN A 93 5.77 21.35 6.54
C GLN A 93 6.40 20.16 5.82
N CYS A 94 6.47 20.20 4.49
CA CYS A 94 7.15 19.17 3.72
C CYS A 94 8.61 19.04 4.13
N LYS A 95 9.37 20.11 4.23
CA LYS A 95 10.79 20.08 4.65
C LYS A 95 10.98 19.52 6.06
N THR A 96 10.08 19.88 7.00
CA THR A 96 10.22 19.50 8.40
C THR A 96 9.75 18.08 8.67
N LEU A 97 8.58 17.72 8.13
CA LEU A 97 7.94 16.44 8.44
C LEU A 97 8.52 15.26 7.66
N LEU A 98 8.98 15.51 6.41
CA LEU A 98 9.50 14.42 5.59
C LEU A 98 10.90 13.97 6.02
N ALA A 99 11.74 14.82 6.56
CA ALA A 99 13.13 14.49 6.90
C ALA A 99 13.27 13.23 7.75
N GLY A 100 12.50 13.11 8.84
CA GLY A 100 12.52 11.94 9.72
C GLY A 100 11.91 10.68 9.09
N LEU A 101 10.93 10.84 8.19
CA LEU A 101 10.30 9.73 7.47
C LEU A 101 11.22 9.17 6.38
N LEU A 102 11.93 10.03 5.65
CA LEU A 102 12.84 9.64 4.58
C LEU A 102 14.10 8.95 5.12
N SER A 103 14.64 9.43 6.25
CA SER A 103 15.78 8.79 6.92
C SER A 103 15.43 7.45 7.59
N GLY A 104 14.14 7.17 7.80
CA GLY A 104 13.66 5.99 8.55
C GLY A 104 13.87 6.11 10.07
N GLU A 105 14.22 7.29 10.58
CA GLU A 105 14.25 7.60 12.01
C GLU A 105 12.84 7.65 12.59
N GLN A 106 11.86 8.05 11.77
CA GLN A 106 10.44 8.06 12.10
C GLN A 106 9.65 7.15 11.16
N ILE A 107 8.63 6.51 11.69
CA ILE A 107 7.65 5.74 10.95
C ILE A 107 6.36 6.56 10.89
N GLY A 108 5.88 6.81 9.66
CA GLY A 108 4.60 7.48 9.43
C GLY A 108 3.48 6.50 9.14
N THR A 109 2.24 6.92 9.38
CA THR A 109 1.07 6.20 8.90
C THR A 109 -0.09 7.15 8.60
N LEU A 110 -0.84 6.84 7.54
CA LEU A 110 -2.11 7.48 7.23
C LEU A 110 -3.22 6.77 8.01
N ALA A 111 -3.83 7.47 8.96
CA ALA A 111 -4.91 6.93 9.79
C ALA A 111 -6.25 6.98 9.04
N TRP A 112 -6.35 6.16 7.98
CA TRP A 112 -7.56 6.05 7.18
C TRP A 112 -8.61 5.21 7.91
N CYS A 113 -9.85 5.73 8.03
CA CYS A 113 -10.91 5.14 8.83
C CYS A 113 -12.00 4.43 8.02
N GLY A 114 -11.74 4.15 6.74
CA GLY A 114 -12.71 3.52 5.82
C GLY A 114 -13.49 4.53 4.97
N GLY A 115 -13.98 4.08 3.81
CA GLY A 115 -14.69 4.94 2.86
C GLY A 115 -13.79 5.89 2.05
N ASP A 116 -14.39 6.93 1.54
CA ASP A 116 -13.71 8.12 1.09
C ASP A 116 -13.42 9.04 2.29
N PHE A 117 -12.59 10.06 2.13
CA PHE A 117 -12.36 11.03 3.21
C PHE A 117 -13.55 11.99 3.45
N SER A 118 -14.69 11.80 2.77
CA SER A 118 -15.89 12.61 3.01
C SER A 118 -16.47 12.39 4.41
N THR A 119 -16.17 11.23 5.01
CA THR A 119 -16.62 10.90 6.37
C THR A 119 -15.42 10.50 7.24
N THR A 120 -15.33 11.10 8.41
CA THR A 120 -14.34 10.74 9.43
C THR A 120 -14.98 10.73 10.82
N ASN A 121 -14.50 9.83 11.69
CA ASN A 121 -14.90 9.77 13.09
C ASN A 121 -14.05 10.68 13.99
N VAL A 122 -13.20 11.53 13.40
CA VAL A 122 -12.36 12.47 14.12
C VAL A 122 -12.83 13.89 13.86
N ARG A 123 -12.95 14.68 14.92
CA ARG A 123 -13.28 16.10 14.87
C ARG A 123 -12.07 16.94 15.26
N ALA A 124 -11.85 18.02 14.52
CA ALA A 124 -10.88 19.03 14.85
C ALA A 124 -11.58 20.26 15.43
N GLU A 125 -11.08 20.75 16.55
CA GLU A 125 -11.57 21.95 17.23
C GLU A 125 -10.40 22.87 17.53
N ARG A 126 -10.67 24.19 17.56
CA ARG A 126 -9.68 25.19 17.99
C ARG A 126 -9.87 25.50 19.49
N ARG A 127 -8.84 25.22 20.30
CA ARG A 127 -8.81 25.51 21.74
C ARG A 127 -7.52 26.23 22.09
N ASP A 128 -7.63 27.34 22.78
CA ASP A 128 -6.51 28.19 23.24
C ASP A 128 -5.50 28.50 22.11
N GLY A 129 -6.03 28.76 20.91
CA GLY A 129 -5.22 29.08 19.73
C GLY A 129 -4.58 27.87 19.04
N ARG A 130 -4.77 26.64 19.53
CA ARG A 130 -4.23 25.39 18.98
C ARG A 130 -5.35 24.51 18.43
N THR A 131 -5.03 23.73 17.42
CA THR A 131 -5.93 22.67 16.93
C THR A 131 -5.79 21.43 17.81
N VAL A 132 -6.92 20.87 18.22
CA VAL A 132 -7.00 19.60 18.97
C VAL A 132 -7.94 18.64 18.27
N LEU A 133 -7.58 17.36 18.26
CA LEU A 133 -8.39 16.29 17.67
C LEU A 133 -9.06 15.45 18.75
N THR A 134 -10.29 15.04 18.48
CA THR A 134 -11.04 14.08 19.31
C THR A 134 -11.78 13.10 18.42
N GLY A 135 -11.59 11.80 18.68
CA GLY A 135 -12.21 10.72 17.90
C GLY A 135 -11.38 9.45 17.88
N HIS A 136 -11.65 8.61 16.90
CA HIS A 136 -10.94 7.34 16.73
C HIS A 136 -10.80 6.96 15.26
N CYS A 137 -9.70 6.25 14.93
CA CYS A 137 -9.45 5.63 13.63
C CYS A 137 -9.12 4.14 13.83
N THR A 138 -9.75 3.28 13.04
CA THR A 138 -9.50 1.83 13.06
C THR A 138 -9.97 1.18 11.76
N PRO A 139 -9.16 0.29 11.14
CA PRO A 139 -7.79 -0.06 11.49
C PRO A 139 -6.77 0.97 10.96
N VAL A 140 -5.67 1.19 11.71
CA VAL A 140 -4.52 2.01 11.30
C VAL A 140 -3.34 1.10 11.02
N LEU A 141 -2.83 1.15 9.79
CA LEU A 141 -1.72 0.31 9.34
C LEU A 141 -0.44 0.67 10.11
N HIS A 142 0.24 -0.35 10.69
CA HIS A 142 1.45 -0.19 11.52
C HIS A 142 1.33 0.86 12.63
N GLY A 143 0.11 1.20 13.07
CA GLY A 143 -0.09 2.24 14.08
C GLY A 143 0.62 1.99 15.40
N HIS A 144 0.93 0.74 15.75
CA HIS A 144 1.62 0.36 16.99
C HIS A 144 3.11 0.71 17.01
N VAL A 145 3.73 0.99 15.86
CA VAL A 145 5.13 1.40 15.71
C VAL A 145 5.28 2.78 15.08
N ALA A 146 4.16 3.43 14.74
CA ALA A 146 4.19 4.75 14.12
C ALA A 146 4.61 5.84 15.12
N ASP A 147 5.48 6.73 14.68
CA ASP A 147 5.88 7.96 15.40
C ASP A 147 5.00 9.15 14.99
N VAL A 148 4.48 9.12 13.75
CA VAL A 148 3.70 10.19 13.14
C VAL A 148 2.42 9.61 12.52
N PHE A 149 1.26 10.16 12.92
CA PHE A 149 -0.03 9.87 12.32
C PHE A 149 -0.48 11.02 11.45
N VAL A 150 -0.85 10.76 10.20
CA VAL A 150 -1.61 11.71 9.37
C VAL A 150 -3.08 11.34 9.49
N VAL A 151 -3.88 12.23 10.06
CA VAL A 151 -5.26 11.96 10.50
C VAL A 151 -6.25 12.84 9.75
N PRO A 152 -7.22 12.28 9.01
CA PRO A 152 -8.33 13.05 8.47
C PRO A 152 -9.27 13.46 9.61
N ALA A 153 -9.53 14.75 9.76
CA ALA A 153 -10.46 15.25 10.77
C ALA A 153 -11.40 16.32 10.20
N ALA A 154 -12.65 16.28 10.63
CA ALA A 154 -13.69 17.22 10.22
C ALA A 154 -13.68 18.48 11.09
N ALA A 155 -13.69 19.65 10.43
CA ALA A 155 -13.89 20.95 11.02
C ALA A 155 -14.71 21.82 10.07
N ASP A 156 -15.69 22.56 10.56
CA ASP A 156 -16.47 23.54 9.81
C ASP A 156 -17.10 22.98 8.50
N GLY A 157 -17.49 21.69 8.52
CA GLY A 157 -18.12 21.03 7.38
C GLY A 157 -17.15 20.53 6.31
N ALA A 158 -15.84 20.66 6.50
CA ALA A 158 -14.81 20.15 5.62
C ALA A 158 -13.89 19.16 6.35
N VAL A 159 -13.31 18.22 5.61
CA VAL A 159 -12.25 17.33 6.11
C VAL A 159 -10.89 17.91 5.72
N ARG A 160 -9.96 17.90 6.65
CA ARG A 160 -8.55 18.25 6.42
C ARG A 160 -7.64 17.19 7.04
N LEU A 161 -6.44 17.05 6.51
CA LEU A 161 -5.42 16.18 7.09
C LEU A 161 -4.64 16.92 8.17
N HIS A 162 -4.37 16.23 9.25
CA HIS A 162 -3.65 16.75 10.41
C HIS A 162 -2.53 15.81 10.79
N VAL A 163 -1.41 16.37 11.21
CA VAL A 163 -0.27 15.60 11.75
C VAL A 163 -0.37 15.53 13.26
N VAL A 164 -0.21 14.33 13.79
CA VAL A 164 -0.22 14.03 15.23
C VAL A 164 1.03 13.21 15.56
N ALA A 165 1.84 13.69 16.51
CA ALA A 165 2.93 12.88 17.04
C ALA A 165 2.39 11.77 17.96
N ALA A 166 2.93 10.57 17.85
CA ALA A 166 2.49 9.44 18.69
C ALA A 166 2.67 9.70 20.19
N ALA A 167 3.68 10.51 20.57
CA ALA A 167 3.96 10.91 21.95
C ALA A 167 3.07 12.07 22.43
N ALA A 168 2.16 12.61 21.61
CA ALA A 168 1.30 13.72 21.99
C ALA A 168 0.31 13.32 23.09
N ALA A 169 -0.02 14.26 23.97
CA ALA A 169 -1.02 14.05 25.02
C ALA A 169 -2.37 13.67 24.40
N GLY A 170 -3.07 12.69 24.97
CA GLY A 170 -4.37 12.21 24.51
C GLY A 170 -4.32 11.17 23.41
N VAL A 171 -3.14 10.77 22.91
CA VAL A 171 -2.98 9.64 21.99
C VAL A 171 -3.03 8.33 22.75
N THR A 172 -3.84 7.39 22.29
CA THR A 172 -3.83 6.00 22.75
C THR A 172 -3.82 5.09 21.52
N VAL A 173 -2.84 4.20 21.46
CA VAL A 173 -2.70 3.21 20.38
C VAL A 173 -2.86 1.82 20.96
N THR A 174 -3.79 1.03 20.40
CA THR A 174 -4.05 -0.36 20.81
C THR A 174 -3.81 -1.29 19.63
N PRO A 175 -2.80 -2.17 19.67
CA PRO A 175 -2.61 -3.19 18.65
C PRO A 175 -3.85 -4.08 18.49
N LEU A 176 -4.19 -4.44 17.26
CA LEU A 176 -5.33 -5.29 16.94
C LEU A 176 -4.86 -6.63 16.35
N ASN A 177 -5.64 -7.67 16.61
CA ASN A 177 -5.46 -8.95 15.93
C ASN A 177 -5.95 -8.82 14.48
N SER A 178 -5.01 -8.82 13.54
CA SER A 178 -5.31 -8.76 12.12
C SER A 178 -5.62 -10.15 11.56
N PHE A 179 -6.58 -10.23 10.63
CA PHE A 179 -6.79 -11.41 9.80
C PHE A 179 -5.54 -11.73 8.96
N ASP A 180 -4.86 -10.70 8.47
CA ASP A 180 -3.57 -10.77 7.81
C ASP A 180 -2.45 -10.50 8.82
N ALA A 181 -1.83 -11.55 9.34
CA ALA A 181 -0.74 -11.43 10.31
C ALA A 181 0.53 -10.78 9.74
N THR A 182 0.65 -10.68 8.40
CA THR A 182 1.78 -10.01 7.72
C THR A 182 1.58 -8.50 7.60
N ARG A 183 0.40 -7.98 8.02
CA ARG A 183 0.05 -6.55 7.98
C ARG A 183 -0.49 -6.12 9.36
N PRO A 184 0.39 -5.75 10.29
CA PRO A 184 -0.02 -5.30 11.62
C PRO A 184 -0.88 -4.03 11.54
N VAL A 185 -1.94 -3.99 12.34
CA VAL A 185 -2.86 -2.85 12.45
C VAL A 185 -3.13 -2.51 13.92
N ALA A 186 -3.54 -1.27 14.16
CA ALA A 186 -3.90 -0.79 15.49
C ALA A 186 -5.18 0.04 15.45
N ALA A 187 -5.82 0.24 16.61
CA ALA A 187 -6.79 1.28 16.83
C ALA A 187 -6.10 2.52 17.40
N LEU A 188 -6.39 3.68 16.83
CA LEU A 188 -5.93 4.98 17.29
C LEU A 188 -7.10 5.71 17.95
N GLN A 189 -6.94 6.13 19.21
CA GLN A 189 -7.88 6.98 19.92
C GLN A 189 -7.20 8.32 20.23
N LEU A 190 -7.93 9.41 19.99
CA LEU A 190 -7.49 10.78 20.21
C LEU A 190 -8.46 11.46 21.17
N LEU A 191 -7.92 12.04 22.26
CA LEU A 191 -8.70 12.75 23.25
C LEU A 191 -8.12 14.16 23.47
N GLN A 192 -8.70 15.16 22.82
CA GLN A 192 -8.19 16.54 22.84
C GLN A 192 -6.72 16.63 22.50
N THR A 193 -6.29 15.81 21.55
CA THR A 193 -4.89 15.64 21.18
C THR A 193 -4.40 16.82 20.34
N PRO A 194 -3.30 17.50 20.72
CA PRO A 194 -2.71 18.56 19.90
C PRO A 194 -2.33 18.01 18.51
N ALA A 195 -2.65 18.80 17.48
CA ALA A 195 -2.39 18.43 16.10
C ALA A 195 -2.03 19.67 15.27
N GLU A 196 -1.27 19.45 14.23
CA GLU A 196 -0.94 20.45 13.21
C GLU A 196 -1.75 20.16 11.94
N VAL A 197 -2.48 21.14 11.42
CA VAL A 197 -3.20 21.01 10.14
C VAL A 197 -2.22 21.10 8.99
N LEU A 198 -2.31 20.21 8.01
CA LEU A 198 -1.60 20.33 6.74
C LEU A 198 -2.23 21.47 5.92
N ALA A 199 -1.43 22.50 5.65
CA ALA A 199 -1.94 23.85 5.36
C ALA A 199 -2.36 24.07 3.90
N ALA A 200 -1.78 23.31 2.94
CA ALA A 200 -1.92 23.58 1.51
C ALA A 200 -3.04 22.79 0.81
N GLY A 201 -3.52 21.67 1.39
CA GLY A 201 -4.43 20.75 0.71
C GLY A 201 -5.86 21.23 0.58
N SER A 202 -6.41 21.11 -0.64
CA SER A 202 -7.84 21.15 -0.95
C SER A 202 -8.51 19.79 -0.74
N ALA A 203 -9.83 19.72 -0.90
CA ALA A 203 -10.56 18.43 -0.89
C ALA A 203 -10.10 17.52 -2.06
N ASP A 204 -9.81 18.11 -3.23
CA ASP A 204 -9.33 17.35 -4.39
C ASP A 204 -7.92 16.79 -4.15
N ASP A 205 -7.03 17.53 -3.47
CA ASP A 205 -5.70 17.03 -3.11
C ASP A 205 -5.79 15.82 -2.16
N ILE A 206 -6.73 15.86 -1.20
CA ILE A 206 -6.99 14.72 -0.30
C ILE A 206 -7.47 13.49 -1.09
N GLU A 207 -8.35 13.66 -2.08
CA GLU A 207 -8.74 12.56 -2.97
C GLU A 207 -7.55 12.03 -3.80
N ARG A 208 -6.64 12.90 -4.24
CA ARG A 208 -5.41 12.46 -4.96
C ARG A 208 -4.45 11.69 -4.05
N VAL A 209 -4.41 11.97 -2.74
CA VAL A 209 -3.69 11.13 -1.77
C VAL A 209 -4.22 9.69 -1.80
N LEU A 210 -5.55 9.50 -1.81
CA LEU A 210 -6.15 8.17 -1.92
C LEU A 210 -5.88 7.53 -3.27
N ASP A 211 -5.90 8.29 -4.36
CA ASP A 211 -5.64 7.76 -5.69
C ASP A 211 -4.20 7.24 -5.82
N ALA A 212 -3.22 7.99 -5.35
CA ALA A 212 -1.83 7.52 -5.29
C ALA A 212 -1.68 6.27 -4.41
N ALA A 213 -2.31 6.26 -3.23
CA ALA A 213 -2.32 5.10 -2.34
C ALA A 213 -2.98 3.86 -3.00
N ARG A 214 -4.04 4.04 -3.80
CA ARG A 214 -4.70 2.97 -4.59
C ARG A 214 -3.75 2.37 -5.62
N VAL A 215 -2.99 3.21 -6.35
CA VAL A 215 -1.99 2.75 -7.34
C VAL A 215 -0.88 1.95 -6.67
N LEU A 216 -0.31 2.48 -5.58
CA LEU A 216 0.75 1.80 -4.83
C LEU A 216 0.28 0.47 -4.23
N LEU A 217 -0.93 0.45 -3.66
CA LEU A 217 -1.52 -0.78 -3.15
C LEU A 217 -1.83 -1.79 -4.27
N ALA A 218 -2.24 -1.32 -5.46
CA ALA A 218 -2.44 -2.18 -6.63
C ALA A 218 -1.11 -2.82 -7.09
N ALA A 219 0.00 -2.09 -7.02
CA ALA A 219 1.33 -2.64 -7.31
C ALA A 219 1.73 -3.73 -6.29
N GLU A 220 1.47 -3.53 -5.00
CA GLU A 220 1.70 -4.56 -3.98
C GLU A 220 0.86 -5.83 -4.25
N MET A 221 -0.41 -5.65 -4.61
CA MET A 221 -1.30 -6.76 -4.95
C MET A 221 -0.82 -7.52 -6.18
N LEU A 222 -0.32 -6.82 -7.20
CA LEU A 222 0.29 -7.43 -8.38
C LEU A 222 1.48 -8.33 -7.99
N GLY A 223 2.38 -7.85 -7.14
CA GLY A 223 3.50 -8.63 -6.64
C GLY A 223 3.07 -9.90 -5.90
N GLY A 224 2.04 -9.79 -5.05
CA GLY A 224 1.46 -10.94 -4.36
C GLY A 224 0.80 -11.95 -5.31
N ALA A 225 0.11 -11.48 -6.34
CA ALA A 225 -0.50 -12.33 -7.37
C ALA A 225 0.55 -13.09 -8.18
N GLU A 226 1.62 -12.40 -8.57
CA GLU A 226 2.76 -12.99 -9.29
C GLU A 226 3.45 -14.09 -8.46
N ALA A 227 3.68 -13.83 -7.16
CA ALA A 227 4.25 -14.83 -6.27
C ALA A 227 3.36 -16.10 -6.16
N CYS A 228 2.04 -15.92 -6.12
CA CYS A 228 1.09 -17.05 -6.13
C CYS A 228 1.16 -17.87 -7.42
N LEU A 229 1.28 -17.19 -8.57
CA LEU A 229 1.46 -17.84 -9.88
C LEU A 229 2.76 -18.63 -9.92
N ASP A 230 3.89 -18.02 -9.51
CA ASP A 230 5.20 -18.67 -9.49
C ASP A 230 5.18 -19.94 -8.63
N MET A 231 4.63 -19.87 -7.41
CA MET A 231 4.49 -21.01 -6.52
C MET A 231 3.61 -22.11 -7.14
N ALA A 232 2.49 -21.76 -7.78
CA ALA A 232 1.60 -22.71 -8.42
C ALA A 232 2.30 -23.43 -9.60
N VAL A 233 3.04 -22.68 -10.43
CA VAL A 233 3.79 -23.24 -11.57
C VAL A 233 4.92 -24.15 -11.09
N GLU A 234 5.68 -23.73 -10.08
CA GLU A 234 6.76 -24.57 -9.51
C GLU A 234 6.22 -25.87 -8.92
N TYR A 235 5.15 -25.78 -8.13
CA TYR A 235 4.50 -26.98 -7.57
C TYR A 235 3.94 -27.87 -8.66
N ALA A 236 3.29 -27.32 -9.69
CA ALA A 236 2.77 -28.07 -10.81
C ALA A 236 3.85 -28.83 -11.60
N ARG A 237 5.08 -28.30 -11.67
CA ARG A 237 6.22 -28.95 -12.31
C ARG A 237 6.84 -30.06 -11.44
N SER A 238 6.89 -29.86 -10.13
CA SER A 238 7.58 -30.77 -9.20
C SER A 238 6.68 -31.87 -8.64
N ARG A 239 5.42 -31.58 -8.33
CA ARG A 239 4.48 -32.53 -7.75
C ARG A 239 4.04 -33.61 -8.75
N ARG A 240 4.17 -34.86 -8.39
CA ARG A 240 3.75 -35.98 -9.23
C ARG A 240 2.52 -36.65 -8.65
N GLN A 241 1.58 -37.02 -9.53
CA GLN A 241 0.44 -37.88 -9.29
C GLN A 241 0.17 -38.70 -10.57
N PHE A 242 -0.30 -39.95 -10.44
CA PHE A 242 -0.52 -40.84 -11.57
C PHE A 242 0.72 -40.96 -12.48
N ASP A 243 1.91 -41.10 -11.86
CA ASP A 243 3.23 -41.28 -12.48
C ASP A 243 3.72 -40.09 -13.34
N ARG A 244 3.09 -38.94 -13.27
CA ARG A 244 3.47 -37.73 -14.03
C ARG A 244 3.32 -36.44 -13.20
N PRO A 245 4.01 -35.34 -13.58
CA PRO A 245 3.79 -34.05 -12.96
C PRO A 245 2.33 -33.62 -13.07
N ILE A 246 1.79 -32.99 -12.02
CA ILE A 246 0.39 -32.52 -12.05
C ILE A 246 0.16 -31.45 -13.12
N GLY A 247 1.18 -30.65 -13.46
CA GLY A 247 1.15 -29.70 -14.57
C GLY A 247 0.96 -30.33 -15.95
N SER A 248 1.01 -31.68 -16.09
CA SER A 248 0.64 -32.34 -17.33
C SER A 248 -0.88 -32.43 -17.55
N PHE A 249 -1.69 -32.21 -16.51
CA PHE A 249 -3.15 -32.23 -16.61
C PHE A 249 -3.67 -30.89 -17.11
N GLN A 250 -4.63 -30.90 -18.05
CA GLN A 250 -5.16 -29.67 -18.66
C GLN A 250 -5.77 -28.71 -17.65
N ALA A 251 -6.51 -29.20 -16.65
CA ALA A 251 -7.12 -28.36 -15.63
C ALA A 251 -6.08 -27.53 -14.85
N VAL A 252 -4.91 -28.10 -14.51
CA VAL A 252 -3.82 -27.41 -13.83
C VAL A 252 -3.13 -26.40 -14.77
N LYS A 253 -2.88 -26.80 -16.04
CA LYS A 253 -2.29 -25.90 -17.05
C LYS A 253 -3.17 -24.68 -17.29
N HIS A 254 -4.49 -24.89 -17.46
CA HIS A 254 -5.42 -23.81 -17.72
C HIS A 254 -5.50 -22.86 -16.53
N ALA A 255 -5.57 -23.38 -15.30
CA ALA A 255 -5.55 -22.53 -14.11
C ALA A 255 -4.29 -21.65 -14.03
N CYS A 256 -3.09 -22.20 -14.32
CA CYS A 256 -1.86 -21.40 -14.37
C CYS A 256 -1.86 -20.39 -15.55
N ALA A 257 -2.43 -20.77 -16.70
CA ALA A 257 -2.54 -19.86 -17.85
C ALA A 257 -3.50 -18.70 -17.59
N ASP A 258 -4.64 -18.98 -16.96
CA ASP A 258 -5.61 -17.95 -16.56
C ASP A 258 -4.99 -16.98 -15.55
N MET A 259 -4.26 -17.49 -14.55
CA MET A 259 -3.51 -16.64 -13.61
C MET A 259 -2.50 -15.76 -14.34
N LEU A 260 -1.74 -16.28 -15.31
CA LEU A 260 -0.76 -15.52 -16.07
C LEU A 260 -1.41 -14.38 -16.86
N ILE A 261 -2.51 -14.65 -17.55
CA ILE A 261 -3.26 -13.64 -18.32
C ILE A 261 -3.69 -12.49 -17.41
N GLU A 262 -4.23 -12.78 -16.25
CA GLU A 262 -4.69 -11.76 -15.30
C GLU A 262 -3.51 -10.98 -14.68
N VAL A 263 -2.41 -11.64 -14.38
CA VAL A 263 -1.18 -10.98 -13.87
C VAL A 263 -0.62 -10.02 -14.92
N ASP A 264 -0.52 -10.43 -16.19
CA ASP A 264 0.00 -9.59 -17.27
C ASP A 264 -0.91 -8.38 -17.55
N ALA A 265 -2.23 -8.59 -17.57
CA ALA A 265 -3.20 -7.51 -17.72
C ALA A 265 -3.12 -6.51 -16.55
N THR A 266 -2.99 -7.02 -15.33
CA THR A 266 -2.86 -6.18 -14.12
C THR A 266 -1.55 -5.40 -14.12
N ARG A 267 -0.45 -6.01 -14.56
CA ARG A 267 0.85 -5.33 -14.70
C ARG A 267 0.75 -4.13 -15.64
N ALA A 268 0.15 -4.32 -16.81
CA ALA A 268 -0.05 -3.23 -17.76
C ALA A 268 -0.91 -2.11 -17.16
N THR A 269 -1.98 -2.46 -16.45
CA THR A 269 -2.88 -1.50 -15.82
C THR A 269 -2.23 -0.72 -14.69
N VAL A 270 -1.48 -1.38 -13.80
CA VAL A 270 -0.74 -0.76 -12.70
C VAL A 270 0.36 0.17 -13.22
N MET A 271 1.13 -0.30 -14.21
CA MET A 271 2.17 0.51 -14.84
C MET A 271 1.58 1.75 -15.51
N TYR A 272 0.47 1.60 -16.24
CA TYR A 272 -0.24 2.72 -16.84
C TYR A 272 -0.69 3.74 -15.79
N ALA A 273 -1.26 3.30 -14.67
CA ALA A 273 -1.69 4.18 -13.59
C ALA A 273 -0.51 4.90 -12.93
N ALA A 274 0.60 4.21 -12.68
CA ALA A 274 1.80 4.80 -12.10
C ALA A 274 2.46 5.85 -13.03
N MET A 275 2.50 5.58 -14.34
CA MET A 275 3.01 6.54 -15.35
C MET A 275 2.15 7.80 -15.48
N ASN A 276 0.83 7.69 -15.26
CA ASN A 276 -0.10 8.81 -15.33
C ASN A 276 -0.27 9.57 -14.01
N ALA A 277 0.44 9.18 -12.96
CA ALA A 277 0.35 9.84 -11.65
C ALA A 277 0.88 11.30 -11.62
N VAL A 278 1.53 11.73 -12.71
CA VAL A 278 1.96 13.13 -12.92
C VAL A 278 0.81 14.05 -13.37
N ASP A 279 -0.30 13.49 -13.82
CA ASP A 279 -1.52 14.22 -14.21
C ASP A 279 -2.68 13.78 -13.30
N ASP A 280 -3.14 14.68 -12.45
CA ASP A 280 -4.20 14.40 -11.47
C ASP A 280 -5.53 13.99 -12.09
N ARG A 281 -5.83 14.40 -13.33
CA ARG A 281 -7.05 14.00 -14.05
C ARG A 281 -6.95 12.54 -14.51
N GLU A 282 -5.81 12.19 -15.08
CA GLU A 282 -5.54 10.81 -15.50
C GLU A 282 -5.44 9.88 -14.29
N LEU A 283 -4.75 10.31 -13.22
CA LEU A 283 -4.66 9.58 -11.97
C LEU A 283 -6.05 9.28 -11.39
N ALA A 284 -6.96 10.26 -11.44
CA ALA A 284 -8.33 10.10 -10.97
C ALA A 284 -9.07 8.93 -11.64
N VAL A 285 -8.81 8.66 -12.90
CA VAL A 285 -9.44 7.58 -13.69
C VAL A 285 -8.66 6.27 -13.53
N THR A 286 -7.32 6.35 -13.61
CA THR A 286 -6.48 5.16 -13.67
C THR A 286 -6.29 4.48 -12.32
N ALA A 287 -6.33 5.23 -11.21
CA ALA A 287 -6.15 4.68 -9.87
C ALA A 287 -7.27 3.69 -9.45
N PRO A 288 -8.57 4.04 -9.54
CA PRO A 288 -9.62 3.07 -9.24
C PRO A 288 -9.64 1.88 -10.21
N LEU A 289 -9.27 2.08 -11.49
CA LEU A 289 -9.13 1.00 -12.46
C LEU A 289 -8.06 0.00 -12.01
N ALA A 290 -6.85 0.48 -11.71
CA ALA A 290 -5.73 -0.36 -11.27
C ALA A 290 -6.06 -1.12 -9.96
N LYS A 291 -6.67 -0.43 -8.98
CA LYS A 291 -7.03 -1.04 -7.69
C LYS A 291 -8.11 -2.11 -7.85
N ALA A 292 -9.14 -1.89 -8.68
CA ALA A 292 -10.18 -2.88 -8.93
C ALA A 292 -9.61 -4.13 -9.61
N GLN A 293 -8.81 -3.95 -10.67
CA GLN A 293 -8.19 -5.06 -11.41
C GLN A 293 -7.24 -5.86 -10.51
N ALA A 294 -6.33 -5.19 -9.79
CA ALA A 294 -5.36 -5.85 -8.94
C ALA A 294 -6.01 -6.63 -7.77
N ALA A 295 -7.12 -6.12 -7.22
CA ALA A 295 -7.85 -6.81 -6.17
C ALA A 295 -8.44 -8.15 -6.65
N ASP A 296 -9.08 -8.15 -7.82
CA ASP A 296 -9.66 -9.36 -8.39
C ASP A 296 -8.58 -10.35 -8.80
N THR A 297 -7.50 -9.87 -9.44
CA THR A 297 -6.37 -10.71 -9.85
C THR A 297 -5.68 -11.36 -8.67
N PHE A 298 -5.40 -10.63 -7.59
CA PHE A 298 -4.74 -11.22 -6.43
C PHE A 298 -5.63 -12.24 -5.73
N ALA A 299 -6.93 -11.98 -5.62
CA ALA A 299 -7.89 -12.94 -5.05
C ALA A 299 -7.98 -14.21 -5.90
N LEU A 300 -8.02 -14.08 -7.23
CA LEU A 300 -8.02 -15.19 -8.18
C LEU A 300 -6.73 -16.02 -8.07
N CYS A 301 -5.55 -15.36 -8.13
CA CYS A 301 -4.27 -16.05 -8.08
C CYS A 301 -4.04 -16.76 -6.75
N ALA A 302 -4.36 -16.13 -5.62
CA ALA A 302 -4.23 -16.78 -4.32
C ALA A 302 -5.16 -17.98 -4.16
N GLY A 303 -6.42 -17.88 -4.62
CA GLY A 303 -7.38 -18.98 -4.60
C GLY A 303 -6.97 -20.13 -5.53
N SER A 304 -6.56 -19.82 -6.76
CA SER A 304 -6.12 -20.82 -7.74
C SER A 304 -4.84 -21.54 -7.30
N ALA A 305 -3.87 -20.80 -6.74
CA ALA A 305 -2.65 -21.41 -6.20
C ALA A 305 -2.95 -22.37 -5.05
N ILE A 306 -3.86 -22.02 -4.13
CA ILE A 306 -4.33 -22.93 -3.08
C ILE A 306 -4.95 -24.20 -3.70
N GLN A 307 -5.78 -24.05 -4.73
CA GLN A 307 -6.41 -25.19 -5.41
C GLN A 307 -5.38 -26.10 -6.08
N VAL A 308 -4.35 -25.53 -6.74
CA VAL A 308 -3.27 -26.31 -7.38
C VAL A 308 -2.45 -27.09 -6.36
N HIS A 309 -2.16 -26.52 -5.19
CA HIS A 309 -1.42 -27.18 -4.12
C HIS A 309 -2.27 -28.20 -3.35
N GLY A 310 -3.58 -28.04 -3.31
CA GLY A 310 -4.48 -28.90 -2.56
C GLY A 310 -4.28 -28.77 -1.03
N GLY A 311 -4.41 -29.90 -0.31
CA GLY A 311 -4.45 -29.91 1.15
C GLY A 311 -3.27 -29.23 1.87
N ILE A 312 -2.07 -29.24 1.29
CA ILE A 312 -0.88 -28.63 1.91
C ILE A 312 -1.02 -27.10 2.04
N ALA A 313 -1.71 -26.45 1.10
CA ALA A 313 -1.91 -25.01 1.10
C ALA A 313 -2.78 -24.49 2.27
N PHE A 314 -3.54 -25.38 2.92
CA PHE A 314 -4.35 -25.07 4.10
C PHE A 314 -3.59 -25.25 5.42
N THR A 315 -2.39 -25.82 5.38
CA THR A 315 -1.58 -26.00 6.58
C THR A 315 -0.79 -24.73 6.91
N TRP A 316 -0.40 -24.58 8.19
CA TRP A 316 0.46 -23.49 8.62
C TRP A 316 1.90 -23.62 8.12
N GLU A 317 2.26 -24.76 7.55
CA GLU A 317 3.59 -25.06 7.00
C GLU A 317 3.83 -24.44 5.64
N HIS A 318 2.76 -24.04 4.93
CA HIS A 318 2.83 -23.46 3.59
C HIS A 318 2.36 -22.01 3.57
N ASP A 319 3.09 -21.12 2.89
CA ASP A 319 2.85 -19.66 2.94
C ASP A 319 1.61 -19.20 2.15
N LEU A 320 1.01 -20.00 1.28
CA LEU A 320 -0.14 -19.58 0.44
C LEU A 320 -1.34 -19.06 1.24
N HIS A 321 -1.58 -19.58 2.44
CA HIS A 321 -2.64 -19.03 3.30
C HIS A 321 -2.37 -17.58 3.71
N ARG A 322 -1.09 -17.14 3.78
CA ARG A 322 -0.72 -15.76 4.08
C ARG A 322 -1.03 -14.86 2.89
N TYR A 323 -0.73 -15.30 1.65
CA TYR A 323 -1.09 -14.56 0.43
C TYR A 323 -2.60 -14.41 0.29
N PHE A 324 -3.37 -15.46 0.56
CA PHE A 324 -4.83 -15.38 0.54
C PHE A 324 -5.38 -14.36 1.55
N ARG A 325 -4.84 -14.35 2.77
CA ARG A 325 -5.21 -13.37 3.80
C ARG A 325 -4.81 -11.94 3.40
N ARG A 326 -3.61 -11.76 2.83
CA ARG A 326 -3.14 -10.48 2.30
C ARG A 326 -4.04 -10.02 1.15
N ALA A 327 -4.44 -10.88 0.24
CA ALA A 327 -5.36 -10.54 -0.84
C ALA A 327 -6.68 -9.98 -0.29
N LYS A 328 -7.27 -10.62 0.73
CA LYS A 328 -8.52 -10.17 1.35
C LYS A 328 -8.38 -8.88 2.15
N SER A 329 -7.29 -8.71 2.90
CA SER A 329 -7.05 -7.47 3.63
C SER A 329 -6.77 -6.28 2.70
N ALA A 330 -6.01 -6.51 1.63
CA ALA A 330 -5.69 -5.49 0.63
C ALA A 330 -6.90 -5.12 -0.24
N GLU A 331 -7.80 -6.08 -0.55
CA GLU A 331 -9.07 -5.82 -1.24
C GLU A 331 -9.91 -4.79 -0.48
N ALA A 332 -10.01 -4.94 0.85
CA ALA A 332 -10.82 -4.04 1.69
C ALA A 332 -10.19 -2.65 1.89
N MET A 333 -8.86 -2.53 1.79
CA MET A 333 -8.16 -1.27 2.03
C MET A 333 -8.40 -0.27 0.90
N PHE A 334 -8.75 0.97 1.28
CA PHE A 334 -9.11 2.08 0.38
C PHE A 334 -10.32 1.80 -0.54
N GLY A 335 -11.13 0.79 -0.23
CA GLY A 335 -12.33 0.42 -0.97
C GLY A 335 -12.22 -0.93 -1.69
N SER A 336 -13.36 -1.59 -1.84
CA SER A 336 -13.48 -2.84 -2.56
C SER A 336 -13.43 -2.66 -4.09
N SER A 337 -13.19 -3.75 -4.82
CA SER A 337 -13.23 -3.78 -6.28
C SER A 337 -14.56 -3.21 -6.85
N ALA A 338 -15.71 -3.54 -6.23
CA ALA A 338 -17.00 -3.01 -6.64
C ALA A 338 -17.13 -1.49 -6.42
N GLN A 339 -16.64 -0.97 -5.28
CA GLN A 339 -16.63 0.46 -5.00
C GLN A 339 -15.73 1.22 -5.99
N HIS A 340 -14.57 0.65 -6.35
CA HIS A 340 -13.69 1.27 -7.34
C HIS A 340 -14.28 1.29 -8.74
N ARG A 341 -15.04 0.26 -9.14
CA ARG A 341 -15.76 0.28 -10.43
C ARG A 341 -16.86 1.36 -10.44
N ALA A 342 -17.60 1.52 -9.33
CA ALA A 342 -18.57 2.59 -9.21
C ALA A 342 -17.91 3.97 -9.26
N LEU A 343 -16.81 4.16 -8.50
CA LEU A 343 -16.03 5.40 -8.51
C LEU A 343 -15.48 5.73 -9.91
N LEU A 344 -14.99 4.71 -10.64
CA LEU A 344 -14.54 4.88 -12.02
C LEU A 344 -15.69 5.33 -12.93
N ALA A 345 -16.86 4.67 -12.85
CA ALA A 345 -18.03 5.04 -13.63
C ALA A 345 -18.43 6.49 -13.39
N ASP A 346 -18.53 6.92 -12.13
CA ASP A 346 -18.84 8.30 -11.78
C ASP A 346 -17.81 9.30 -12.36
N ARG A 347 -16.53 8.98 -12.28
CA ARG A 347 -15.44 9.87 -12.75
C ARG A 347 -15.34 9.99 -14.28
N VAL A 348 -15.84 9.00 -15.02
CA VAL A 348 -15.92 9.05 -16.49
C VAL A 348 -17.30 9.47 -16.98
N GLY A 349 -18.25 9.78 -16.09
CA GLY A 349 -19.56 10.32 -16.43
C GLY A 349 -20.59 9.28 -16.89
N LEU A 350 -20.49 8.03 -16.38
CA LEU A 350 -21.42 6.92 -16.66
C LEU A 350 -22.45 6.74 -15.54
#